data_2476490b299a5994536cd3b9f8de5d17
#
_entry.id   2476490b299a5994536cd3b9f8de5d17
#
_cell.length_a   1.000
_cell.length_b   1.000
_cell.length_c   1.000
_cell.angle_alpha   90.00
_cell.angle_beta   90.00
_cell.angle_gamma   90.00
#
_symmetry.space_group_name_H-M   'P 1'
#
loop_
_entity.id
_entity.type
_entity.pdbx_description
1 polymer ?
#
loop_
_entity_poly.entity_id
_entity_poly.type
_entity_poly.pdbx_seq_one_letter_code
_entity_poly.pdbx_strand_id
1 'polypeptide(L)'
;MEAARDREWLEWIGRFRFVTSAVLALRLGVSVRQANARVARLAHDGLVVVHREFVGQASAIYLSRTGCTFLGQRPRKSLRPDMQRAHELAIARLAARLELTDGPGEMYVLTERECRRLEADGEKGFSVRLPGPKDQLRWPDLVLRNARVRDAIELERAPKTTKRLRAIVEAYALSDYRRVLFLVESPPLARRLAVLTRRVGAELAFQPAAPQLVVMPHVDLEAEQDASVRAAIADQHV
;
A
#
# COMPACT_ATOMS: atom_id res chain seq x y z
N MET A 1 9.49 -23.96 -16.03
CA MET A 1 9.21 -23.69 -14.59
C MET A 1 9.95 -22.47 -14.05
N GLU A 2 11.20 -22.28 -14.37
CA GLU A 2 12.02 -21.18 -13.82
C GLU A 2 11.58 -19.80 -14.32
N ALA A 3 11.32 -19.64 -15.59
CA ALA A 3 10.82 -18.40 -16.19
C ALA A 3 9.46 -17.94 -15.62
N ALA A 4 8.57 -18.88 -15.29
CA ALA A 4 7.27 -18.53 -14.66
C ALA A 4 7.47 -18.01 -13.24
N ARG A 5 8.40 -18.62 -12.46
CA ARG A 5 8.75 -18.12 -11.12
C ARG A 5 9.42 -16.75 -11.17
N ASP A 6 10.30 -16.50 -12.15
CA ASP A 6 10.92 -15.19 -12.32
C ASP A 6 9.87 -14.13 -12.64
N ARG A 7 8.90 -14.47 -13.47
CA ARG A 7 7.79 -13.58 -13.79
C ARG A 7 6.99 -13.17 -12.55
N GLU A 8 6.62 -14.10 -11.69
CA GLU A 8 5.92 -13.84 -10.44
C GLU A 8 6.70 -12.85 -9.55
N TRP A 9 8.02 -13.05 -9.38
CA TRP A 9 8.88 -12.16 -8.62
C TRP A 9 8.92 -10.75 -9.23
N LEU A 10 9.09 -10.67 -10.54
CA LEU A 10 9.14 -9.39 -11.25
C LEU A 10 7.80 -8.67 -11.22
N GLU A 11 6.69 -9.37 -11.40
CA GLU A 11 5.34 -8.81 -11.29
C GLU A 11 5.13 -8.20 -9.91
N TRP A 12 5.51 -8.91 -8.85
CA TRP A 12 5.36 -8.40 -7.50
C TRP A 12 6.28 -7.21 -7.22
N ILE A 13 7.57 -7.25 -7.60
CA ILE A 13 8.48 -6.10 -7.52
C ILE A 13 7.91 -4.90 -8.29
N GLY A 14 7.34 -5.14 -9.45
CA GLY A 14 6.78 -4.12 -10.32
C GLY A 14 5.55 -3.39 -9.78
N ARG A 15 4.90 -3.90 -8.72
CA ARG A 15 3.77 -3.25 -8.06
C ARG A 15 4.21 -2.04 -7.23
N PHE A 16 5.42 -2.08 -6.68
CA PHE A 16 5.98 -1.07 -5.78
C PHE A 16 7.07 -0.25 -6.46
N ARG A 17 7.43 0.87 -5.87
CA ARG A 17 8.57 1.67 -6.35
C ARG A 17 9.88 0.93 -6.14
N PHE A 18 9.99 0.26 -5.02
CA PHE A 18 11.05 -0.69 -4.69
C PHE A 18 10.55 -1.64 -3.58
N VAL A 19 11.29 -2.71 -3.42
CA VAL A 19 11.12 -3.67 -2.33
C VAL A 19 12.49 -4.01 -1.73
N THR A 20 12.51 -4.82 -0.67
CA THR A 20 13.75 -5.42 -0.15
C THR A 20 13.67 -6.94 -0.22
N SER A 21 14.80 -7.62 -0.10
CA SER A 21 14.82 -9.09 -0.04
C SER A 21 14.00 -9.65 1.12
N ALA A 22 13.95 -8.94 2.25
CA ALA A 22 13.13 -9.35 3.40
C ALA A 22 11.64 -9.31 3.07
N VAL A 23 11.17 -8.28 2.36
CA VAL A 23 9.78 -8.17 1.92
C VAL A 23 9.43 -9.24 0.88
N LEU A 24 10.35 -9.51 -0.05
CA LEU A 24 10.18 -10.60 -1.03
C LEU A 24 10.14 -11.96 -0.33
N ALA A 25 11.01 -12.20 0.64
CA ALA A 25 11.03 -13.42 1.42
C ALA A 25 9.70 -13.63 2.17
N LEU A 26 9.19 -12.58 2.82
CA LEU A 26 7.89 -12.60 3.48
C LEU A 26 6.77 -12.98 2.50
N ARG A 27 6.65 -12.26 1.37
CA ARG A 27 5.56 -12.45 0.40
C ARG A 27 5.56 -13.84 -0.26
N LEU A 28 6.74 -14.40 -0.50
CA LEU A 28 6.92 -15.63 -1.29
C LEU A 28 7.15 -16.87 -0.42
N GLY A 29 7.11 -16.71 0.91
CA GLY A 29 7.28 -17.83 1.84
C GLY A 29 8.66 -18.49 1.77
N VAL A 30 9.70 -17.70 1.46
CA VAL A 30 11.09 -18.21 1.35
C VAL A 30 11.99 -17.55 2.39
N SER A 31 13.17 -18.12 2.63
CA SER A 31 14.16 -17.46 3.50
C SER A 31 14.76 -16.21 2.82
N VAL A 32 15.19 -15.23 3.61
CA VAL A 32 15.91 -14.04 3.11
C VAL A 32 17.14 -14.42 2.29
N ARG A 33 17.83 -15.50 2.67
CA ARG A 33 18.97 -16.04 1.91
C ARG A 33 18.54 -16.47 0.50
N GLN A 34 17.44 -17.20 0.39
CA GLN A 34 16.90 -17.62 -0.91
C GLN A 34 16.45 -16.43 -1.73
N ALA A 35 15.79 -15.45 -1.10
CA ALA A 35 15.41 -14.21 -1.77
C ALA A 35 16.62 -13.44 -2.30
N ASN A 36 17.70 -13.30 -1.50
CA ASN A 36 18.95 -12.67 -1.95
C ASN A 36 19.57 -13.39 -3.14
N ALA A 37 19.65 -14.73 -3.11
CA ALA A 37 20.19 -15.52 -4.23
C ALA A 37 19.37 -15.32 -5.51
N ARG A 38 18.04 -15.30 -5.39
CA ARG A 38 17.16 -15.07 -6.55
C ARG A 38 17.30 -13.65 -7.10
N VAL A 39 17.33 -12.65 -6.22
CA VAL A 39 17.54 -11.24 -6.60
C VAL A 39 18.88 -11.05 -7.30
N ALA A 40 19.96 -11.69 -6.79
CA ALA A 40 21.28 -11.63 -7.44
C ALA A 40 21.24 -12.18 -8.87
N ARG A 41 20.53 -13.28 -9.11
CA ARG A 41 20.35 -13.84 -10.45
C ARG A 41 19.54 -12.88 -11.34
N LEU A 42 18.39 -12.38 -10.87
CA LEU A 42 17.59 -11.43 -11.63
C LEU A 42 18.36 -10.13 -11.96
N ALA A 43 19.26 -9.71 -11.08
CA ALA A 43 20.14 -8.58 -11.33
C ALA A 43 21.24 -8.91 -12.37
N HIS A 44 21.82 -10.12 -12.31
CA HIS A 44 22.76 -10.61 -13.32
C HIS A 44 22.10 -10.64 -14.71
N ASP A 45 20.86 -11.10 -14.78
CA ASP A 45 20.07 -11.15 -16.02
C ASP A 45 19.55 -9.76 -16.46
N GLY A 46 19.91 -8.71 -15.73
CA GLY A 46 19.57 -7.32 -16.04
C GLY A 46 18.09 -6.98 -15.85
N LEU A 47 17.31 -7.82 -15.16
CA LEU A 47 15.86 -7.64 -14.98
C LEU A 47 15.50 -6.74 -13.78
N VAL A 48 16.37 -6.70 -12.77
CA VAL A 48 16.24 -5.81 -11.61
C VAL A 48 17.52 -5.03 -11.37
N VAL A 49 17.39 -3.91 -10.67
CA VAL A 49 18.51 -3.11 -10.15
C VAL A 49 18.49 -3.21 -8.63
N VAL A 50 19.66 -3.50 -8.05
CA VAL A 50 19.87 -3.53 -6.61
C VAL A 50 20.70 -2.33 -6.21
N HIS A 51 20.09 -1.43 -5.45
CA HIS A 51 20.74 -0.20 -5.01
C HIS A 51 21.06 -0.25 -3.52
N ARG A 52 22.35 -0.13 -3.20
CA ARG A 52 22.87 -0.05 -1.83
C ARG A 52 23.19 1.40 -1.53
N GLU A 53 22.38 2.06 -0.71
CA GLU A 53 22.62 3.48 -0.39
C GLU A 53 23.53 3.68 0.82
N PHE A 54 23.36 2.83 1.85
CA PHE A 54 24.13 2.97 3.09
C PHE A 54 24.53 1.62 3.66
N VAL A 55 25.68 1.59 4.35
CA VAL A 55 26.13 0.43 5.10
C VAL A 55 25.12 0.15 6.24
N GLY A 56 24.71 -1.09 6.38
CA GLY A 56 23.73 -1.51 7.41
C GLY A 56 22.25 -1.35 7.03
N GLN A 57 21.94 -0.73 5.90
CA GLN A 57 20.56 -0.66 5.41
C GLN A 57 20.26 -1.75 4.37
N ALA A 58 19.00 -2.21 4.36
CA ALA A 58 18.54 -3.15 3.35
C ALA A 58 18.59 -2.52 1.95
N SER A 59 19.12 -3.27 0.98
CA SER A 59 19.18 -2.82 -0.41
C SER A 59 17.79 -2.62 -1.01
N ALA A 60 17.61 -1.55 -1.75
CA ALA A 60 16.42 -1.33 -2.55
C ALA A 60 16.51 -2.10 -3.86
N ILE A 61 15.45 -2.83 -4.18
CA ILE A 61 15.32 -3.66 -5.39
C ILE A 61 14.16 -3.11 -6.20
N TYR A 62 14.39 -2.77 -7.45
CA TYR A 62 13.37 -2.29 -8.37
C TYR A 62 13.59 -2.85 -9.78
N LEU A 63 12.54 -2.84 -10.59
CA LEU A 63 12.64 -3.29 -11.98
C LEU A 63 13.61 -2.41 -12.74
N SER A 64 14.49 -3.03 -13.52
CA SER A 64 15.27 -2.36 -14.55
C SER A 64 14.38 -1.93 -15.72
N ARG A 65 14.94 -1.18 -16.68
CA ARG A 65 14.23 -0.92 -17.95
C ARG A 65 13.87 -2.22 -18.66
N THR A 66 14.79 -3.18 -18.70
CA THR A 66 14.58 -4.51 -19.30
C THR A 66 13.49 -5.28 -18.56
N GLY A 67 13.50 -5.29 -17.22
CA GLY A 67 12.45 -5.93 -16.42
C GLY A 67 11.07 -5.29 -16.64
N CYS A 68 11.01 -3.96 -16.76
CA CYS A 68 9.76 -3.28 -17.12
C CYS A 68 9.27 -3.68 -18.51
N THR A 69 10.15 -3.74 -19.50
CA THR A 69 9.80 -4.18 -20.86
C THR A 69 9.32 -5.62 -20.88
N PHE A 70 9.99 -6.51 -20.14
CA PHE A 70 9.59 -7.92 -19.99
C PHE A 70 8.16 -8.08 -19.46
N LEU A 71 7.73 -7.18 -18.57
CA LEU A 71 6.38 -7.16 -18.02
C LEU A 71 5.39 -6.30 -18.81
N GLY A 72 5.80 -5.64 -19.89
CA GLY A 72 4.97 -4.66 -20.61
C GLY A 72 4.65 -3.42 -19.77
N GLN A 73 5.51 -3.07 -18.81
CA GLN A 73 5.33 -1.93 -17.92
C GLN A 73 6.21 -0.74 -18.33
N ARG A 74 5.74 0.48 -18.06
CA ARG A 74 6.57 1.68 -18.24
C ARG A 74 7.59 1.81 -17.10
N PRO A 75 8.86 2.17 -17.41
CA PRO A 75 9.88 2.46 -16.40
C PRO A 75 9.42 3.57 -15.46
N ARG A 76 9.79 3.47 -14.18
CA ARG A 76 9.51 4.50 -13.19
C ARG A 76 10.63 5.55 -13.15
N LYS A 77 10.27 6.80 -12.80
CA LYS A 77 11.26 7.81 -12.43
C LYS A 77 11.92 7.38 -11.10
N SER A 78 13.23 7.65 -10.98
CA SER A 78 14.01 7.32 -9.79
C SER A 78 13.41 7.88 -8.49
N LEU A 79 13.69 7.20 -7.39
CA LEU A 79 13.25 7.55 -6.04
C LEU A 79 13.73 8.94 -5.61
N ARG A 80 12.85 9.67 -4.94
CA ARG A 80 13.23 10.82 -4.12
C ARG A 80 13.63 10.36 -2.72
N PRO A 81 14.47 11.15 -1.97
CA PRO A 81 15.12 10.65 -0.76
C PRO A 81 14.21 10.40 0.44
N ASP A 82 14.69 9.56 1.31
CA ASP A 82 14.46 9.28 2.74
C ASP A 82 13.04 9.12 3.29
N MET A 83 12.20 10.14 3.43
CA MET A 83 10.89 10.00 4.09
C MET A 83 9.87 9.22 3.25
N GLN A 84 9.92 9.36 1.93
CA GLN A 84 9.07 8.56 1.04
C GLN A 84 9.49 7.09 1.01
N ARG A 85 10.77 6.82 1.24
CA ARG A 85 11.34 5.48 1.21
C ARG A 85 10.81 4.60 2.33
N ALA A 86 10.81 5.09 3.56
CA ALA A 86 10.29 4.37 4.70
C ALA A 86 8.77 4.09 4.54
N HIS A 87 8.03 5.05 3.99
CA HIS A 87 6.60 4.89 3.68
C HIS A 87 6.37 3.82 2.61
N GLU A 88 7.08 3.88 1.48
CA GLU A 88 6.97 2.89 0.39
C GLU A 88 7.31 1.46 0.86
N LEU A 89 8.34 1.32 1.71
CA LEU A 89 8.71 0.02 2.27
C LEU A 89 7.63 -0.51 3.22
N ALA A 90 7.05 0.35 4.05
CA ALA A 90 5.97 -0.03 4.94
C ALA A 90 4.72 -0.48 4.15
N ILE A 91 4.38 0.21 3.06
CA ILE A 91 3.28 -0.21 2.15
C ILE A 91 3.58 -1.59 1.54
N ALA A 92 4.80 -1.82 1.06
CA ALA A 92 5.16 -3.10 0.47
C ALA A 92 5.11 -4.24 1.49
N ARG A 93 5.56 -4.02 2.74
CA ARG A 93 5.45 -4.98 3.84
C ARG A 93 4.00 -5.27 4.20
N LEU A 94 3.18 -4.24 4.30
CA LEU A 94 1.76 -4.38 4.60
C LEU A 94 1.06 -5.20 3.52
N ALA A 95 1.28 -4.89 2.26
CA ALA A 95 0.72 -5.65 1.14
C ALA A 95 1.16 -7.13 1.18
N ALA A 96 2.45 -7.40 1.44
CA ALA A 96 2.96 -8.78 1.58
C ALA A 96 2.24 -9.55 2.69
N ARG A 97 1.99 -8.91 3.84
CA ARG A 97 1.29 -9.53 4.96
C ARG A 97 -0.19 -9.80 4.66
N LEU A 98 -0.87 -8.84 4.05
CA LEU A 98 -2.28 -8.97 3.69
C LEU A 98 -2.49 -10.13 2.70
N GLU A 99 -1.63 -10.26 1.69
CA GLU A 99 -1.72 -11.33 0.70
C GLU A 99 -1.35 -12.73 1.24
N LEU A 100 -0.66 -12.82 2.40
CA LEU A 100 -0.39 -14.10 3.05
C LEU A 100 -1.58 -14.61 3.88
N THR A 101 -2.45 -13.72 4.31
CA THR A 101 -3.57 -14.06 5.21
C THR A 101 -4.82 -14.46 4.47
N ASP A 102 -5.02 -13.88 3.30
CA ASP A 102 -6.20 -14.18 2.52
C ASP A 102 -5.96 -15.46 1.71
N GLY A 103 -6.77 -16.49 1.98
CA GLY A 103 -6.78 -17.69 1.15
C GLY A 103 -7.02 -17.33 -0.32
N PRO A 104 -6.63 -18.18 -1.27
CA PRO A 104 -6.80 -17.90 -2.68
C PRO A 104 -8.29 -17.64 -2.99
N GLY A 105 -8.61 -16.37 -3.34
CA GLY A 105 -9.88 -16.00 -3.95
C GLY A 105 -10.81 -15.06 -3.17
N GLU A 106 -10.52 -14.68 -1.91
CA GLU A 106 -11.48 -13.84 -1.17
C GLU A 106 -11.24 -12.34 -1.32
N MET A 107 -10.01 -11.87 -1.17
CA MET A 107 -9.67 -10.44 -1.27
C MET A 107 -8.42 -10.23 -2.11
N TYR A 108 -8.41 -9.16 -2.90
CA TYR A 108 -7.26 -8.72 -3.68
C TYR A 108 -6.68 -7.45 -3.10
N VAL A 109 -5.37 -7.42 -2.90
CA VAL A 109 -4.64 -6.22 -2.50
C VAL A 109 -4.23 -5.46 -3.75
N LEU A 110 -4.69 -4.22 -3.92
CA LEU A 110 -4.28 -3.32 -5.00
C LEU A 110 -3.42 -2.20 -4.43
N THR A 111 -2.35 -1.87 -5.12
CA THR A 111 -1.51 -0.71 -4.84
C THR A 111 -2.08 0.56 -5.48
N GLU A 112 -1.66 1.74 -5.02
CA GLU A 112 -2.00 3.03 -5.66
C GLU A 112 -1.81 2.97 -7.19
N ARG A 113 -0.72 2.34 -7.65
CA ARG A 113 -0.42 2.22 -9.08
C ARG A 113 -1.44 1.37 -9.83
N GLU A 114 -1.85 0.24 -9.24
CA GLU A 114 -2.84 -0.65 -9.85
C GLU A 114 -4.19 0.03 -9.90
N CYS A 115 -4.58 0.74 -8.84
CA CYS A 115 -5.79 1.55 -8.82
C CYS A 115 -5.80 2.62 -9.93
N ARG A 116 -4.69 3.36 -10.09
CA ARG A 116 -4.54 4.35 -11.16
C ARG A 116 -4.64 3.74 -12.56
N ARG A 117 -4.09 2.54 -12.75
CA ARG A 117 -4.17 1.84 -14.03
C ARG A 117 -5.59 1.39 -14.32
N LEU A 118 -6.26 0.78 -13.34
CA LEU A 118 -7.65 0.35 -13.49
C LEU A 118 -8.58 1.52 -13.81
N GLU A 119 -8.37 2.69 -13.18
CA GLU A 119 -9.14 3.89 -13.55
C GLU A 119 -8.83 4.40 -14.96
N ALA A 120 -7.56 4.35 -15.39
CA ALA A 120 -7.19 4.70 -16.75
C ALA A 120 -7.80 3.74 -17.79
N ASP A 121 -7.99 2.48 -17.42
CA ASP A 121 -8.63 1.43 -18.20
C ASP A 121 -10.18 1.49 -18.14
N GLY A 122 -10.76 2.47 -17.41
CA GLY A 122 -12.19 2.77 -17.36
C GLY A 122 -12.93 2.29 -16.09
N GLU A 123 -12.29 1.55 -15.20
CA GLU A 123 -12.88 1.23 -13.89
C GLU A 123 -12.89 2.49 -13.01
N LYS A 124 -13.95 2.71 -12.23
CA LYS A 124 -14.11 3.95 -11.45
C LYS A 124 -14.10 3.68 -9.95
N GLY A 125 -13.88 4.75 -9.15
CA GLY A 125 -14.09 4.77 -7.71
C GLY A 125 -12.89 4.31 -6.89
N PHE A 126 -11.67 4.40 -7.40
CA PHE A 126 -10.45 4.22 -6.60
C PHE A 126 -9.89 5.54 -6.08
N SER A 127 -10.01 6.61 -6.87
CA SER A 127 -9.55 7.93 -6.43
C SER A 127 -10.61 8.67 -5.64
N VAL A 128 -10.15 9.50 -4.70
CA VAL A 128 -10.99 10.48 -4.00
C VAL A 128 -10.56 11.89 -4.40
N ARG A 129 -11.52 12.81 -4.44
CA ARG A 129 -11.29 14.21 -4.78
C ARG A 129 -11.05 15.02 -3.52
N LEU A 130 -9.84 15.56 -3.37
CA LEU A 130 -9.52 16.43 -2.25
C LEU A 130 -10.19 17.81 -2.44
N PRO A 131 -10.86 18.34 -1.39
CA PRO A 131 -11.41 19.68 -1.44
C PRO A 131 -10.31 20.73 -1.56
N GLY A 132 -10.47 21.69 -2.48
CA GLY A 132 -9.52 22.78 -2.70
C GLY A 132 -9.64 23.42 -4.07
N PRO A 133 -8.85 24.49 -4.33
CA PRO A 133 -8.94 25.27 -5.58
C PRO A 133 -8.42 24.52 -6.82
N LYS A 134 -7.71 23.42 -6.64
CA LYS A 134 -7.28 22.52 -7.71
C LYS A 134 -7.89 21.16 -7.45
N ASP A 135 -8.60 20.64 -8.43
CA ASP A 135 -9.10 19.26 -8.43
C ASP A 135 -7.95 18.28 -8.32
N GLN A 136 -7.60 17.94 -7.09
CA GLN A 136 -6.53 16.99 -6.82
C GLN A 136 -7.12 15.63 -6.52
N LEU A 137 -6.92 14.68 -7.41
CA LEU A 137 -7.23 13.29 -7.15
C LEU A 137 -6.16 12.68 -6.22
N ARG A 138 -6.63 11.86 -5.30
CA ARG A 138 -5.80 11.06 -4.40
C ARG A 138 -6.25 9.61 -4.49
N TRP A 139 -5.31 8.71 -4.56
CA TRP A 139 -5.54 7.27 -4.48
C TRP A 139 -5.06 6.77 -3.13
N PRO A 140 -5.72 5.76 -2.53
CA PRO A 140 -5.24 5.12 -1.32
C PRO A 140 -3.86 4.48 -1.51
N ASP A 141 -3.14 4.31 -0.43
CA ASP A 141 -1.87 3.58 -0.43
C ASP A 141 -2.08 2.12 -0.85
N LEU A 142 -3.13 1.47 -0.32
CA LEU A 142 -3.60 0.16 -0.74
C LEU A 142 -5.14 0.13 -0.79
N VAL A 143 -5.67 -0.79 -1.58
CA VAL A 143 -7.10 -1.13 -1.59
C VAL A 143 -7.24 -2.63 -1.42
N LEU A 144 -8.06 -3.04 -0.46
CA LEU A 144 -8.57 -4.42 -0.39
C LEU A 144 -9.88 -4.48 -1.15
N ARG A 145 -9.99 -5.38 -2.10
CA ARG A 145 -11.22 -5.55 -2.87
C ARG A 145 -11.58 -7.02 -3.09
N ASN A 146 -12.87 -7.26 -3.16
CA ASN A 146 -13.44 -8.46 -3.74
C ASN A 146 -14.51 -8.07 -4.78
N ALA A 147 -15.33 -9.03 -5.21
CA ALA A 147 -16.38 -8.78 -6.20
C ALA A 147 -17.46 -7.78 -5.73
N ARG A 148 -17.61 -7.56 -4.42
CA ARG A 148 -18.74 -6.79 -3.85
C ARG A 148 -18.32 -5.50 -3.19
N VAL A 149 -17.13 -5.46 -2.55
CA VAL A 149 -16.73 -4.36 -1.69
C VAL A 149 -15.28 -3.95 -1.90
N ARG A 150 -14.99 -2.71 -1.55
CA ARG A 150 -13.65 -2.13 -1.53
C ARG A 150 -13.41 -1.41 -0.21
N ASP A 151 -12.28 -1.70 0.40
CA ASP A 151 -11.80 -1.01 1.59
C ASP A 151 -10.51 -0.25 1.23
N ALA A 152 -10.42 1.02 1.57
CA ALA A 152 -9.22 1.83 1.39
C ALA A 152 -8.31 1.71 2.62
N ILE A 153 -7.01 1.65 2.40
CA ILE A 153 -5.99 1.70 3.46
C ILE A 153 -5.08 2.90 3.21
N GLU A 154 -4.97 3.76 4.21
CA GLU A 154 -4.06 4.91 4.26
C GLU A 154 -3.06 4.73 5.39
N LEU A 155 -1.78 4.77 5.06
CA LEU A 155 -0.70 4.70 6.03
C LEU A 155 -0.22 6.10 6.40
N GLU A 156 -0.52 6.55 7.62
CA GLU A 156 -0.17 7.88 8.09
C GLU A 156 1.05 7.83 9.03
N ARG A 157 2.22 8.12 8.48
CA ARG A 157 3.51 8.10 9.20
C ARG A 157 4.03 9.48 9.56
N ALA A 158 3.73 10.49 8.78
CA ALA A 158 4.26 11.84 8.94
C ALA A 158 3.17 12.81 9.43
N PRO A 159 3.52 13.76 10.31
CA PRO A 159 2.58 14.80 10.71
C PRO A 159 2.18 15.66 9.51
N LYS A 160 0.88 15.86 9.38
CA LYS A 160 0.27 16.78 8.41
C LYS A 160 -0.44 17.91 9.14
N THR A 161 -0.65 19.04 8.48
CA THR A 161 -1.47 20.12 9.04
C THR A 161 -2.89 19.62 9.26
N THR A 162 -3.60 20.18 10.26
CA THR A 162 -4.99 19.82 10.55
C THR A 162 -5.89 20.03 9.34
N LYS A 163 -5.68 21.13 8.59
CA LYS A 163 -6.41 21.43 7.35
C LYS A 163 -6.22 20.31 6.32
N ARG A 164 -4.99 19.82 6.13
CA ARG A 164 -4.69 18.74 5.17
C ARG A 164 -5.30 17.40 5.60
N LEU A 165 -5.20 17.06 6.89
CA LEU A 165 -5.82 15.84 7.44
C LEU A 165 -7.34 15.88 7.28
N ARG A 166 -7.97 17.00 7.63
CA ARG A 166 -9.40 17.19 7.48
C ARG A 166 -9.84 16.99 6.01
N ALA A 167 -9.15 17.63 5.08
CA ALA A 167 -9.43 17.49 3.65
C ALA A 167 -9.34 16.03 3.17
N ILE A 168 -8.39 15.25 3.68
CA ILE A 168 -8.26 13.82 3.37
C ILE A 168 -9.43 13.04 3.95
N VAL A 169 -9.76 13.24 5.23
CA VAL A 169 -10.87 12.55 5.89
C VAL A 169 -12.20 12.86 5.21
N GLU A 170 -12.47 14.14 4.89
CA GLU A 170 -13.68 14.58 4.16
C GLU A 170 -13.78 13.91 2.78
N ALA A 171 -12.66 13.88 2.03
CA ALA A 171 -12.65 13.24 0.71
C ALA A 171 -12.96 11.74 0.78
N TYR A 172 -12.42 11.04 1.77
CA TYR A 172 -12.74 9.63 1.99
C TYR A 172 -14.16 9.41 2.51
N ALA A 173 -14.66 10.26 3.37
CA ALA A 173 -16.02 10.16 3.89
C ALA A 173 -17.11 10.34 2.81
N LEU A 174 -16.75 10.92 1.66
CA LEU A 174 -17.62 11.09 0.48
C LEU A 174 -17.35 10.04 -0.61
N SER A 175 -16.57 9.01 -0.33
CA SER A 175 -16.20 7.99 -1.31
C SER A 175 -17.12 6.77 -1.29
N ASP A 176 -17.01 5.94 -2.31
CA ASP A 176 -17.76 4.67 -2.43
C ASP A 176 -17.06 3.49 -1.76
N TYR A 177 -16.06 3.74 -0.92
CA TYR A 177 -15.44 2.69 -0.14
C TYR A 177 -16.39 2.21 0.96
N ARG A 178 -16.39 0.91 1.25
CA ARG A 178 -17.13 0.38 2.40
C ARG A 178 -16.51 0.88 3.71
N ARG A 179 -15.17 0.79 3.79
CA ARG A 179 -14.36 1.23 4.94
C ARG A 179 -13.12 1.98 4.46
N VAL A 180 -12.66 2.88 5.32
CA VAL A 180 -11.35 3.53 5.18
C VAL A 180 -10.56 3.33 6.45
N LEU A 181 -9.46 2.60 6.34
CA LEU A 181 -8.59 2.24 7.45
C LEU A 181 -7.38 3.17 7.46
N PHE A 182 -7.30 4.05 8.46
CA PHE A 182 -6.12 4.88 8.70
C PHE A 182 -5.18 4.16 9.66
N LEU A 183 -4.10 3.60 9.14
CA LEU A 183 -3.05 2.97 9.93
C LEU A 183 -2.04 4.03 10.37
N VAL A 184 -1.87 4.20 11.67
CA VAL A 184 -1.13 5.34 12.23
C VAL A 184 -0.07 4.88 13.23
N GLU A 185 1.20 5.17 12.94
CA GLU A 185 2.31 4.83 13.84
C GLU A 185 2.39 5.79 15.05
N SER A 186 2.08 7.06 14.85
CA SER A 186 2.23 8.10 15.88
C SER A 186 0.98 8.25 16.77
N PRO A 187 1.07 8.00 18.09
CA PRO A 187 -0.07 8.15 18.99
C PRO A 187 -0.72 9.55 18.98
N PRO A 188 0.04 10.66 18.94
CA PRO A 188 -0.56 11.98 18.81
C PRO A 188 -1.34 12.17 17.51
N LEU A 189 -0.83 11.63 16.40
CA LEU A 189 -1.49 11.69 15.10
C LEU A 189 -2.76 10.84 15.10
N ALA A 190 -2.72 9.63 15.70
CA ALA A 190 -3.88 8.76 15.84
C ALA A 190 -5.01 9.44 16.61
N ARG A 191 -4.70 10.10 17.76
CA ARG A 191 -5.71 10.87 18.51
C ARG A 191 -6.34 11.99 17.68
N ARG A 192 -5.52 12.73 16.93
CA ARG A 192 -6.01 13.80 16.04
C ARG A 192 -6.92 13.25 14.94
N LEU A 193 -6.51 12.18 14.29
CA LEU A 193 -7.32 11.51 13.26
C LEU A 193 -8.63 10.99 13.84
N ALA A 194 -8.62 10.32 15.01
CA ALA A 194 -9.82 9.82 15.65
C ALA A 194 -10.82 10.92 16.02
N VAL A 195 -10.36 12.12 16.38
CA VAL A 195 -11.24 13.29 16.58
C VAL A 195 -11.81 13.77 15.24
N LEU A 196 -10.98 13.87 14.21
CA LEU A 196 -11.41 14.34 12.88
C LEU A 196 -12.40 13.37 12.22
N THR A 197 -12.14 12.07 12.27
CA THR A 197 -13.03 11.05 11.67
C THR A 197 -14.40 11.05 12.35
N ARG A 198 -14.46 11.13 13.68
CA ARG A 198 -15.73 11.23 14.41
C ARG A 198 -16.50 12.51 14.05
N ARG A 199 -15.81 13.65 13.98
CA ARG A 199 -16.43 14.93 13.63
C ARG A 199 -16.99 14.92 12.20
N VAL A 200 -16.18 14.53 11.23
CA VAL A 200 -16.60 14.43 9.82
C VAL A 200 -17.72 13.40 9.66
N GLY A 201 -17.62 12.24 10.33
CA GLY A 201 -18.68 11.24 10.32
C GLY A 201 -20.01 11.77 10.89
N ALA A 202 -19.96 12.56 11.95
CA ALA A 202 -21.17 13.20 12.50
C ALA A 202 -21.74 14.29 11.56
N GLU A 203 -20.89 15.07 10.91
CA GLU A 203 -21.31 16.09 9.93
C GLU A 203 -21.96 15.45 8.67
N LEU A 204 -21.57 14.23 8.31
CA LEU A 204 -22.05 13.50 7.12
C LEU A 204 -23.02 12.34 7.46
N ALA A 205 -23.47 12.22 8.71
CA ALA A 205 -24.35 11.12 9.15
C ALA A 205 -25.70 11.01 8.40
N PHE A 206 -26.03 12.01 7.59
CA PHE A 206 -27.24 11.99 6.73
C PHE A 206 -27.04 11.27 5.40
N GLN A 207 -25.81 10.81 5.07
CA GLN A 207 -25.53 10.09 3.85
C GLN A 207 -25.60 8.57 4.12
N PRO A 208 -26.61 7.87 3.60
CA PRO A 208 -26.84 6.45 3.94
C PRO A 208 -25.75 5.48 3.44
N ALA A 209 -24.85 5.96 2.59
CA ALA A 209 -23.76 5.17 2.00
C ALA A 209 -22.36 5.64 2.44
N ALA A 210 -22.25 6.47 3.49
CA ALA A 210 -20.95 6.94 3.95
C ALA A 210 -20.08 5.78 4.45
N PRO A 211 -18.80 5.72 4.06
CA PRO A 211 -17.90 4.66 4.49
C PRO A 211 -17.62 4.72 6.00
N GLN A 212 -17.36 3.55 6.59
CA GLN A 212 -16.86 3.49 7.94
C GLN A 212 -15.41 3.98 8.00
N LEU A 213 -15.16 5.07 8.74
CA LEU A 213 -13.82 5.61 8.96
C LEU A 213 -13.23 5.02 10.24
N VAL A 214 -12.18 4.22 10.09
CA VAL A 214 -11.53 3.51 11.20
C VAL A 214 -10.11 4.02 11.38
N VAL A 215 -9.74 4.42 12.59
CA VAL A 215 -8.36 4.79 12.94
C VAL A 215 -7.76 3.68 13.79
N MET A 216 -6.67 3.10 13.30
CA MET A 216 -5.92 2.05 13.96
C MET A 216 -4.61 2.63 14.51
N PRO A 217 -4.53 2.94 15.81
CA PRO A 217 -3.32 3.49 16.43
C PRO A 217 -2.27 2.40 16.67
N HIS A 218 -1.02 2.81 16.74
CA HIS A 218 0.12 1.97 17.14
C HIS A 218 0.37 0.75 16.23
N VAL A 219 0.11 0.90 14.93
CA VAL A 219 0.44 -0.15 13.98
C VAL A 219 1.95 -0.18 13.79
N ASP A 220 2.63 -1.13 14.44
CA ASP A 220 4.03 -1.40 14.19
C ASP A 220 4.16 -2.31 12.94
N LEU A 221 4.37 -1.66 11.80
CA LEU A 221 4.57 -2.36 10.53
C LEU A 221 5.94 -3.03 10.42
N GLU A 222 6.83 -2.79 11.39
CA GLU A 222 8.14 -3.42 11.46
C GLU A 222 8.11 -4.68 12.33
N ALA A 223 7.18 -4.80 13.28
CA ALA A 223 7.02 -6.01 14.09
C ALA A 223 6.66 -7.22 13.23
N GLU A 224 7.38 -8.32 13.41
CA GLU A 224 7.17 -9.56 12.63
C GLU A 224 5.79 -10.22 12.89
N GLN A 225 5.09 -9.85 13.95
CA GLN A 225 3.88 -10.53 14.45
C GLN A 225 2.73 -9.58 14.77
N ASP A 226 2.44 -8.58 13.94
CA ASP A 226 1.28 -7.74 14.24
C ASP A 226 -0.04 -8.43 13.88
N ALA A 227 -0.51 -9.30 14.83
CA ALA A 227 -1.83 -9.92 14.77
C ALA A 227 -2.97 -8.88 14.83
N SER A 228 -2.70 -7.65 15.33
CA SER A 228 -3.71 -6.61 15.53
C SER A 228 -4.25 -6.05 14.20
N VAL A 229 -3.38 -5.85 13.21
CA VAL A 229 -3.82 -5.44 11.86
C VAL A 229 -4.65 -6.54 11.21
N ARG A 230 -4.27 -7.80 11.44
CA ARG A 230 -4.98 -8.97 10.92
C ARG A 230 -6.37 -9.10 11.54
N ALA A 231 -6.45 -9.06 12.88
CA ALA A 231 -7.69 -9.16 13.62
C ALA A 231 -8.65 -8.01 13.25
N ALA A 232 -8.17 -6.78 13.22
CA ALA A 232 -9.02 -5.64 12.92
C ALA A 232 -9.53 -5.59 11.46
N ILE A 233 -8.83 -6.25 10.53
CA ILE A 233 -9.32 -6.42 9.15
C ILE A 233 -10.26 -7.63 9.07
N ALA A 234 -9.99 -8.70 9.82
CA ALA A 234 -10.77 -9.94 9.83
C ALA A 234 -12.04 -9.88 10.71
N ASP A 235 -11.97 -9.23 11.88
CA ASP A 235 -13.04 -9.20 12.90
C ASP A 235 -14.33 -8.48 12.50
N GLN A 236 -14.43 -7.98 11.27
CA GLN A 236 -15.62 -7.28 10.78
C GLN A 236 -16.27 -7.98 9.59
N HIS A 237 -16.06 -9.27 9.43
CA HIS A 237 -16.77 -10.10 8.45
C HIS A 237 -18.03 -10.79 9.00
N VAL A 238 -18.48 -10.42 10.21
CA VAL A 238 -19.74 -10.90 10.79
C VAL A 238 -20.85 -9.88 10.62
#